data_d59d66e293a1a37b193e4aab67d9ac4d
#
_entry.id   d59d66e293a1a37b193e4aab67d9ac4d
#
_cell.length_a   1.000
_cell.length_b   1.000
_cell.length_c   1.000
_cell.angle_alpha   90.00
_cell.angle_beta   90.00
_cell.angle_gamma   90.00
#
_symmetry.space_group_name_H-M   'P 1'
#
loop_
_entity.id
_entity.type
_entity.pdbx_description
1 polymer ?
#
loop_
_entity_poly.entity_id
_entity_poly.type
_entity_poly.pdbx_seq_one_letter_code
_entity_poly.pdbx_strand_id
1 'polypeptide(L)'
;RALPFGVPKVMLTDMASSDVSQWLGNKDIYIVNPTAEQGINVVTRKMVANAAAAVVAMAKVGDVRDAETKPLMAITAYGTTTIAVNHCSQHFNEKGWDTIIIHQVGTGATMEDLIRSGQITAIIDLTTGELTNNMYDSVYGTPKTWNGERVTAASDMGIPQIVTPGGCDQAAYNSIANMKQEYLEEYKTGKRRTWKDTGLPYIHNASVTIMYPTDEEIVEISEYFAEKLNKTKGPTAFLIPMQGWSAYDQPEERACIENGWA
;
A
#
# COMPACT_ATOMS: atom_id res chain seq x y z
N ARG A 1 15.11 -5.64 10.57
CA ARG A 1 14.14 -4.54 10.54
C ARG A 1 14.72 -3.19 11.02
N ALA A 2 15.67 -3.21 11.96
CA ALA A 2 16.26 -1.98 12.51
C ALA A 2 17.10 -1.17 11.49
N LEU A 3 17.55 -1.80 10.41
CA LEU A 3 18.37 -1.13 9.41
C LEU A 3 17.50 -0.32 8.43
N PRO A 4 17.96 0.89 8.00
CA PRO A 4 17.27 1.71 7.01
C PRO A 4 17.09 1.03 5.66
N PHE A 5 16.20 1.57 4.82
CA PHE A 5 16.11 1.22 3.41
C PHE A 5 17.43 1.49 2.69
N GLY A 6 17.77 0.64 1.69
CA GLY A 6 19.00 0.73 0.94
C GLY A 6 20.23 0.10 1.60
N VAL A 7 20.21 -0.10 2.93
CA VAL A 7 21.27 -0.88 3.58
C VAL A 7 21.10 -2.36 3.21
N PRO A 8 22.10 -3.00 2.60
CA PRO A 8 22.00 -4.39 2.16
C PRO A 8 21.60 -5.35 3.29
N LYS A 9 20.55 -6.12 3.05
CA LYS A 9 19.99 -7.07 4.01
C LYS A 9 19.76 -8.42 3.32
N VAL A 10 20.38 -9.47 3.83
CA VAL A 10 20.15 -10.84 3.37
C VAL A 10 19.76 -11.70 4.58
N MET A 11 18.63 -12.36 4.50
CA MET A 11 18.14 -13.29 5.49
C MET A 11 18.24 -14.72 4.94
N LEU A 12 19.03 -15.56 5.61
CA LEU A 12 19.12 -16.98 5.32
C LEU A 12 18.21 -17.72 6.31
N THR A 13 17.18 -18.38 5.81
CA THR A 13 16.20 -19.09 6.66
C THR A 13 15.55 -20.26 5.93
N ASP A 14 15.44 -21.39 6.61
CA ASP A 14 14.70 -22.58 6.19
C ASP A 14 13.18 -22.34 6.15
N MET A 15 12.71 -21.33 6.89
CA MET A 15 11.31 -20.90 6.85
C MET A 15 10.92 -20.16 5.55
N ALA A 16 11.85 -19.97 4.63
CA ALA A 16 11.59 -19.25 3.36
C ALA A 16 10.53 -19.93 2.46
N SER A 17 10.21 -21.20 2.71
CA SER A 17 9.13 -21.94 2.05
C SER A 17 7.73 -21.69 2.66
N SER A 18 7.67 -20.95 3.77
CA SER A 18 6.44 -20.64 4.51
C SER A 18 6.10 -19.15 4.39
N ASP A 19 5.07 -18.69 5.10
CA ASP A 19 4.78 -17.26 5.22
C ASP A 19 5.87 -16.55 6.01
N VAL A 20 6.66 -15.74 5.31
CA VAL A 20 7.74 -14.93 5.86
C VAL A 20 7.37 -13.47 6.09
N SER A 21 6.14 -13.08 5.81
CA SER A 21 5.67 -11.70 5.90
C SER A 21 5.92 -11.06 7.26
N GLN A 22 5.76 -11.82 8.35
CA GLN A 22 6.03 -11.37 9.72
C GLN A 22 7.49 -10.96 9.97
N TRP A 23 8.45 -11.51 9.21
CA TRP A 23 9.88 -11.15 9.32
C TRP A 23 10.28 -10.07 8.33
N LEU A 24 9.72 -10.09 7.13
CA LEU A 24 9.96 -9.05 6.12
C LEU A 24 9.36 -7.72 6.56
N GLY A 25 8.10 -7.74 6.99
CA GLY A 25 7.35 -6.52 7.23
C GLY A 25 7.34 -5.66 5.97
N ASN A 26 7.81 -4.42 6.10
CA ASN A 26 7.89 -3.43 5.03
C ASN A 26 9.32 -3.12 4.57
N LYS A 27 10.28 -4.03 4.76
CA LYS A 27 11.71 -3.79 4.48
C LYS A 27 12.21 -4.51 3.24
N ASP A 28 13.22 -3.93 2.60
CA ASP A 28 13.96 -4.42 1.44
C ASP A 28 14.94 -5.56 1.82
N ILE A 29 14.39 -6.73 2.17
CA ILE A 29 15.17 -7.89 2.62
C ILE A 29 15.20 -8.95 1.51
N TYR A 30 16.39 -9.40 1.14
CA TYR A 30 16.57 -10.54 0.24
C TYR A 30 16.57 -11.83 1.06
N ILE A 31 15.75 -12.81 0.65
CA ILE A 31 15.63 -14.08 1.33
C ILE A 31 16.36 -15.16 0.54
N VAL A 32 17.17 -15.94 1.26
CA VAL A 32 17.82 -17.14 0.74
C VAL A 32 17.29 -18.35 1.50
N ASN A 33 16.69 -19.31 0.77
CA ASN A 33 16.27 -20.58 1.31
C ASN A 33 17.44 -21.58 1.27
N PRO A 34 17.99 -22.04 2.41
CA PRO A 34 19.12 -22.97 2.44
C PRO A 34 18.70 -24.41 2.09
N THR A 35 17.42 -24.72 2.02
CA THR A 35 16.88 -26.07 1.74
C THR A 35 17.36 -27.20 2.68
N ALA A 36 18.10 -26.83 3.74
CA ALA A 36 18.64 -27.77 4.73
C ALA A 36 18.78 -27.08 6.10
N GLU A 37 18.34 -27.75 7.15
CA GLU A 37 18.26 -27.19 8.50
C GLU A 37 19.54 -27.35 9.31
N GLN A 38 20.27 -28.45 9.13
CA GLN A 38 21.36 -28.81 10.03
C GLN A 38 22.63 -29.33 9.32
N GLY A 39 23.75 -29.15 10.04
CA GLY A 39 25.04 -29.65 9.66
C GLY A 39 25.85 -28.72 8.77
N ILE A 40 27.17 -28.78 8.93
CA ILE A 40 28.14 -28.10 8.06
C ILE A 40 28.71 -29.12 7.07
N ASN A 41 28.14 -29.12 5.86
CA ASN A 41 28.54 -30.02 4.79
C ASN A 41 28.76 -29.25 3.48
N VAL A 42 29.04 -29.93 2.38
CA VAL A 42 29.33 -29.30 1.09
C VAL A 42 28.14 -28.46 0.58
N VAL A 43 26.90 -28.92 0.84
CA VAL A 43 25.66 -28.20 0.39
C VAL A 43 25.45 -26.93 1.21
N THR A 44 25.37 -27.05 2.54
CA THR A 44 25.11 -25.91 3.43
C THR A 44 26.21 -24.86 3.35
N ARG A 45 27.49 -25.27 3.25
CA ARG A 45 28.63 -24.36 3.03
C ARG A 45 28.47 -23.55 1.76
N LYS A 46 28.02 -24.17 0.65
CA LYS A 46 27.78 -23.47 -0.63
C LYS A 46 26.69 -22.44 -0.51
N MET A 47 25.59 -22.76 0.16
CA MET A 47 24.46 -21.85 0.34
C MET A 47 24.81 -20.65 1.22
N VAL A 48 25.48 -20.89 2.36
CA VAL A 48 25.96 -19.82 3.23
C VAL A 48 26.97 -18.92 2.47
N ALA A 49 27.88 -19.51 1.70
CA ALA A 49 28.86 -18.77 0.91
C ALA A 49 28.14 -17.89 -0.15
N ASN A 50 27.10 -18.41 -0.80
CA ASN A 50 26.31 -17.65 -1.78
C ASN A 50 25.57 -16.47 -1.10
N ALA A 51 24.95 -16.68 0.05
CA ALA A 51 24.29 -15.61 0.82
C ALA A 51 25.29 -14.52 1.27
N ALA A 52 26.47 -14.95 1.76
CA ALA A 52 27.54 -14.03 2.13
C ALA A 52 28.08 -13.25 0.92
N ALA A 53 28.29 -13.91 -0.22
CA ALA A 53 28.70 -13.25 -1.46
C ALA A 53 27.66 -12.24 -1.94
N ALA A 54 26.38 -12.56 -1.85
CA ALA A 54 25.31 -11.66 -2.21
C ALA A 54 25.33 -10.36 -1.39
N VAL A 55 25.37 -10.45 -0.06
CA VAL A 55 25.37 -9.24 0.79
C VAL A 55 26.65 -8.42 0.61
N VAL A 56 27.81 -9.06 0.38
CA VAL A 56 29.06 -8.36 0.08
C VAL A 56 29.00 -7.65 -1.28
N ALA A 57 28.44 -8.29 -2.31
CA ALA A 57 28.25 -7.67 -3.61
C ALA A 57 27.28 -6.47 -3.53
N MET A 58 26.17 -6.61 -2.84
CA MET A 58 25.21 -5.52 -2.60
C MET A 58 25.88 -4.34 -1.87
N ALA A 59 26.71 -4.62 -0.86
CA ALA A 59 27.41 -3.57 -0.11
C ALA A 59 28.44 -2.81 -0.97
N LYS A 60 28.94 -3.41 -2.06
CA LYS A 60 29.87 -2.76 -2.99
C LYS A 60 29.19 -1.85 -4.03
N VAL A 61 27.87 -1.94 -4.20
CA VAL A 61 27.13 -1.08 -5.12
C VAL A 61 27.28 0.40 -4.75
N GLY A 62 27.39 0.68 -3.44
CA GLY A 62 27.53 2.05 -2.95
C GLY A 62 26.27 2.89 -3.13
N ASP A 63 26.42 4.20 -3.08
CA ASP A 63 25.33 5.15 -3.34
C ASP A 63 25.11 5.26 -4.85
N VAL A 64 23.89 4.99 -5.30
CA VAL A 64 23.47 5.05 -6.71
C VAL A 64 22.83 6.39 -7.09
N ARG A 65 22.95 7.41 -6.23
CA ARG A 65 22.44 8.74 -6.55
C ARG A 65 23.28 9.39 -7.62
N ASP A 66 22.63 9.82 -8.68
CA ASP A 66 23.26 10.62 -9.74
C ASP A 66 23.44 12.08 -9.30
N ALA A 67 24.34 12.80 -10.01
CA ALA A 67 24.58 14.23 -9.74
C ALA A 67 23.35 15.12 -9.98
N GLU A 68 22.36 14.63 -10.70
CA GLU A 68 21.09 15.31 -11.00
C GLU A 68 19.93 14.77 -10.15
N THR A 69 20.17 14.42 -8.91
CA THR A 69 19.11 13.92 -8.01
C THR A 69 18.00 14.94 -7.86
N LYS A 70 16.84 14.64 -8.44
CA LYS A 70 15.62 15.43 -8.32
C LYS A 70 14.92 15.15 -6.97
N PRO A 71 14.10 16.09 -6.46
CA PRO A 71 13.27 15.81 -5.31
C PRO A 71 12.29 14.68 -5.62
N LEU A 72 12.12 13.72 -4.70
CA LEU A 72 11.28 12.55 -4.87
C LEU A 72 9.90 12.79 -4.26
N MET A 73 8.86 12.60 -5.07
CA MET A 73 7.46 12.65 -4.66
C MET A 73 6.85 11.25 -4.69
N ALA A 74 6.20 10.84 -3.61
CA ALA A 74 5.39 9.62 -3.62
C ALA A 74 3.96 9.91 -4.10
N ILE A 75 3.42 9.01 -4.92
CA ILE A 75 2.02 9.01 -5.32
C ILE A 75 1.46 7.61 -5.05
N THR A 76 0.41 7.54 -4.24
CA THR A 76 -0.22 6.26 -3.89
C THR A 76 -1.25 5.83 -4.91
N ALA A 77 -1.38 4.53 -5.14
CA ALA A 77 -2.19 3.96 -6.22
C ALA A 77 -2.90 2.66 -5.86
N TYR A 78 -4.11 2.51 -6.41
CA TYR A 78 -4.70 1.22 -6.76
C TYR A 78 -4.82 1.10 -8.28
N GLY A 79 -5.09 -0.09 -8.81
CA GLY A 79 -5.49 -0.25 -10.22
C GLY A 79 -6.69 0.64 -10.57
N THR A 80 -7.65 0.74 -9.66
CA THR A 80 -8.89 1.54 -9.79
C THR A 80 -8.69 3.06 -9.71
N THR A 81 -7.49 3.57 -9.42
CA THR A 81 -7.14 5.00 -9.39
C THR A 81 -6.04 5.36 -10.40
N THR A 82 -5.61 4.42 -11.23
CA THR A 82 -4.44 4.53 -12.13
C THR A 82 -4.50 5.73 -13.06
N ILE A 83 -5.65 6.10 -13.58
CA ILE A 83 -5.80 7.24 -14.51
C ILE A 83 -5.34 8.54 -13.83
N ALA A 84 -5.84 8.81 -12.62
CA ALA A 84 -5.45 10.01 -11.87
C ALA A 84 -3.97 9.97 -11.45
N VAL A 85 -3.48 8.80 -11.03
CA VAL A 85 -2.07 8.58 -10.66
C VAL A 85 -1.13 8.90 -11.81
N ASN A 86 -1.42 8.37 -13.01
CA ASN A 86 -0.60 8.63 -14.20
C ASN A 86 -0.59 10.12 -14.57
N HIS A 87 -1.74 10.77 -14.47
CA HIS A 87 -1.85 12.22 -14.73
C HIS A 87 -1.00 13.05 -13.77
N CYS A 88 -1.07 12.75 -12.47
CA CYS A 88 -0.25 13.40 -11.46
C CYS A 88 1.25 13.13 -11.70
N SER A 89 1.63 11.88 -11.93
CA SER A 89 3.02 11.50 -12.16
C SER A 89 3.61 12.22 -13.37
N GLN A 90 2.92 12.22 -14.50
CA GLN A 90 3.36 12.94 -15.69
C GLN A 90 3.54 14.43 -15.39
N HIS A 91 2.54 15.07 -14.81
CA HIS A 91 2.56 16.50 -14.52
C HIS A 91 3.75 16.91 -13.65
N PHE A 92 4.04 16.15 -12.60
CA PHE A 92 5.15 16.49 -11.70
C PHE A 92 6.51 16.11 -12.26
N ASN A 93 6.63 15.04 -13.05
CA ASN A 93 7.86 14.74 -13.79
C ASN A 93 8.24 15.87 -14.76
N GLU A 94 7.26 16.44 -15.47
CA GLU A 94 7.46 17.60 -16.36
C GLU A 94 7.89 18.86 -15.59
N LYS A 95 7.57 18.96 -14.31
CA LYS A 95 7.98 20.06 -13.40
C LYS A 95 9.29 19.81 -12.67
N GLY A 96 10.03 18.75 -13.02
CA GLY A 96 11.35 18.49 -12.48
C GLY A 96 11.36 17.67 -11.18
N TRP A 97 10.28 16.98 -10.84
CA TRP A 97 10.25 15.99 -9.77
C TRP A 97 10.55 14.59 -10.33
N ASP A 98 11.12 13.74 -9.50
CA ASP A 98 11.00 12.30 -9.68
C ASP A 98 9.76 11.81 -8.92
N THR A 99 9.03 10.86 -9.51
CA THR A 99 7.85 10.28 -8.87
C THR A 99 8.02 8.80 -8.63
N ILE A 100 7.63 8.34 -7.43
CA ILE A 100 7.52 6.93 -7.09
C ILE A 100 6.04 6.57 -6.87
N ILE A 101 5.56 5.58 -7.60
CA ILE A 101 4.20 5.09 -7.46
C ILE A 101 4.19 3.95 -6.46
N ILE A 102 3.38 4.11 -5.40
CA ILE A 102 3.29 3.13 -4.31
C ILE A 102 1.91 2.48 -4.33
N HIS A 103 1.87 1.21 -4.69
CA HIS A 103 0.64 0.44 -4.75
C HIS A 103 0.15 0.08 -3.34
N GLN A 104 -1.05 0.54 -2.97
CA GLN A 104 -1.58 0.52 -1.59
C GLN A 104 -2.17 -0.85 -1.19
N VAL A 105 -1.36 -1.90 -1.28
CA VAL A 105 -1.70 -3.26 -0.85
C VAL A 105 -0.74 -3.72 0.26
N GLY A 106 -0.71 -3.00 1.35
CA GLY A 106 0.21 -3.24 2.48
C GLY A 106 1.49 -2.41 2.44
N THR A 107 1.72 -1.61 1.41
CA THR A 107 2.97 -0.85 1.20
C THR A 107 2.96 0.57 1.73
N GLY A 108 1.82 1.05 2.25
CA GLY A 108 1.73 2.37 2.88
C GLY A 108 2.65 2.49 4.09
N ALA A 109 2.88 1.41 4.82
CA ALA A 109 3.87 1.36 5.89
C ALA A 109 5.30 1.65 5.39
N THR A 110 5.65 1.13 4.21
CA THR A 110 6.94 1.41 3.54
C THR A 110 7.05 2.89 3.17
N MET A 111 5.99 3.47 2.64
CA MET A 111 5.95 4.90 2.29
C MET A 111 6.17 5.78 3.52
N GLU A 112 5.46 5.52 4.62
CA GLU A 112 5.61 6.26 5.87
C GLU A 112 7.07 6.20 6.38
N ASP A 113 7.72 5.03 6.29
CA ASP A 113 9.12 4.88 6.69
C ASP A 113 10.09 5.61 5.74
N LEU A 114 9.83 5.62 4.43
CA LEU A 114 10.64 6.37 3.45
C LEU A 114 10.51 7.88 3.65
N ILE A 115 9.35 8.37 4.04
CA ILE A 115 9.15 9.77 4.43
C ILE A 115 9.98 10.08 5.69
N ARG A 116 9.86 9.26 6.74
CA ARG A 116 10.61 9.47 8.00
C ARG A 116 12.13 9.40 7.81
N SER A 117 12.60 8.63 6.84
CA SER A 117 14.03 8.57 6.49
C SER A 117 14.50 9.72 5.59
N GLY A 118 13.61 10.64 5.20
CA GLY A 118 13.92 11.80 4.36
C GLY A 118 14.14 11.48 2.88
N GLN A 119 13.82 10.28 2.43
CA GLN A 119 13.96 9.91 1.01
C GLN A 119 12.81 10.48 0.16
N ILE A 120 11.60 10.54 0.71
CA ILE A 120 10.44 11.19 0.09
C ILE A 120 10.29 12.59 0.68
N THR A 121 10.20 13.59 -0.18
CA THR A 121 10.17 15.01 0.21
C THR A 121 8.85 15.70 -0.04
N ALA A 122 7.92 15.04 -0.74
CA ALA A 122 6.53 15.46 -0.93
C ALA A 122 5.65 14.25 -1.21
N ILE A 123 4.36 14.35 -0.98
CA ILE A 123 3.43 13.24 -1.19
C ILE A 123 2.10 13.71 -1.79
N ILE A 124 1.61 12.94 -2.75
CA ILE A 124 0.20 12.90 -3.15
C ILE A 124 -0.35 11.56 -2.71
N ASP A 125 -0.92 11.50 -1.51
CA ASP A 125 -1.59 10.31 -0.98
C ASP A 125 -2.98 10.21 -1.63
N LEU A 126 -2.95 9.92 -2.94
CA LEU A 126 -4.11 9.90 -3.82
C LEU A 126 -5.00 8.70 -3.54
N THR A 127 -4.40 7.61 -3.08
CA THR A 127 -5.10 6.35 -2.81
C THR A 127 -4.84 5.94 -1.37
N THR A 128 -5.83 6.13 -0.53
CA THR A 128 -5.74 5.88 0.92
C THR A 128 -6.59 4.69 1.39
N GLY A 129 -7.05 3.86 0.45
CA GLY A 129 -7.92 2.71 0.72
C GLY A 129 -7.36 1.67 1.70
N GLU A 130 -6.03 1.68 1.99
CA GLU A 130 -5.49 0.90 3.10
C GLU A 130 -6.14 1.24 4.46
N LEU A 131 -6.62 2.48 4.64
CA LEU A 131 -7.32 2.88 5.88
C LEU A 131 -8.60 2.08 6.05
N THR A 132 -9.44 2.04 5.01
CA THR A 132 -10.66 1.22 4.99
C THR A 132 -10.34 -0.25 5.22
N ASN A 133 -9.29 -0.76 4.56
CA ASN A 133 -8.86 -2.14 4.74
C ASN A 133 -8.35 -2.44 6.16
N ASN A 134 -7.71 -1.48 6.83
CA ASN A 134 -7.30 -1.61 8.23
C ASN A 134 -8.49 -1.58 9.19
N MET A 135 -9.45 -0.67 8.98
CA MET A 135 -10.61 -0.50 9.85
C MET A 135 -11.51 -1.74 9.84
N TYR A 136 -11.66 -2.37 8.67
CA TYR A 136 -12.53 -3.54 8.49
C TYR A 136 -11.79 -4.87 8.45
N ASP A 137 -10.51 -4.88 8.84
CA ASP A 137 -9.67 -6.09 8.92
C ASP A 137 -9.69 -6.92 7.63
N SER A 138 -9.58 -6.23 6.50
CA SER A 138 -9.56 -6.85 5.18
C SER A 138 -8.13 -7.08 4.66
N VAL A 139 -7.97 -7.62 3.45
CA VAL A 139 -6.68 -8.20 3.05
C VAL A 139 -5.64 -7.20 2.55
N TYR A 140 -6.03 -5.98 2.16
CA TYR A 140 -5.10 -4.98 1.62
C TYR A 140 -4.72 -3.89 2.61
N GLY A 141 -4.89 -4.15 3.91
CA GLY A 141 -4.41 -3.28 4.97
C GLY A 141 -2.88 -3.31 5.12
N THR A 142 -2.37 -2.41 5.94
CA THR A 142 -0.96 -2.41 6.33
C THR A 142 -0.58 -3.70 7.07
N PRO A 143 0.70 -4.12 7.02
CA PRO A 143 1.13 -5.32 7.73
C PRO A 143 0.80 -5.26 9.22
N LYS A 144 0.18 -6.30 9.77
CA LYS A 144 -0.17 -6.38 11.20
C LYS A 144 1.04 -6.26 12.15
N THR A 145 2.23 -6.47 11.62
CA THR A 145 3.49 -6.32 12.35
C THR A 145 4.04 -4.89 12.33
N TRP A 146 3.41 -4.01 11.57
CA TRP A 146 3.74 -2.59 11.57
C TRP A 146 2.91 -1.89 12.65
N ASN A 147 3.57 -1.17 13.53
CA ASN A 147 2.97 -0.46 14.67
C ASN A 147 2.86 1.05 14.44
N GLY A 148 3.04 1.50 13.19
CA GLY A 148 2.81 2.89 12.80
C GLY A 148 1.37 3.14 12.37
N GLU A 149 1.09 4.37 12.01
CA GLU A 149 -0.20 4.81 11.49
C GLU A 149 -0.02 5.50 10.14
N ARG A 150 -1.02 5.32 9.25
CA ARG A 150 -1.07 5.98 7.95
C ARG A 150 -1.39 7.48 8.12
N VAL A 151 -0.99 8.29 7.14
CA VAL A 151 -1.24 9.74 7.09
C VAL A 151 -0.58 10.48 8.27
N THR A 152 0.59 10.01 8.73
CA THR A 152 1.28 10.60 9.87
C THR A 152 2.68 11.12 9.54
N ALA A 153 3.50 10.37 8.80
CA ALA A 153 4.90 10.75 8.58
C ALA A 153 5.06 12.10 7.88
N ALA A 154 4.26 12.38 6.85
CA ALA A 154 4.31 13.67 6.16
C ALA A 154 3.96 14.84 7.09
N SER A 155 2.95 14.64 7.94
CA SER A 155 2.56 15.60 8.97
C SER A 155 3.66 15.84 10.00
N ASP A 156 4.27 14.77 10.51
CA ASP A 156 5.32 14.81 11.52
C ASP A 156 6.60 15.47 10.98
N MET A 157 6.98 15.12 9.75
CA MET A 157 8.17 15.63 9.08
C MET A 157 7.97 17.04 8.48
N GLY A 158 6.73 17.52 8.41
CA GLY A 158 6.40 18.83 7.87
C GLY A 158 6.59 18.95 6.35
N ILE A 159 6.59 17.84 5.62
CA ILE A 159 6.70 17.87 4.16
C ILE A 159 5.36 18.20 3.50
N PRO A 160 5.36 18.78 2.28
CA PRO A 160 4.13 19.04 1.54
C PRO A 160 3.35 17.76 1.27
N GLN A 161 2.02 17.80 1.52
CA GLN A 161 1.14 16.68 1.27
C GLN A 161 -0.21 17.09 0.69
N ILE A 162 -0.68 16.32 -0.28
CA ILE A 162 -2.07 16.31 -0.74
C ILE A 162 -2.63 14.93 -0.39
N VAL A 163 -3.75 14.88 0.30
CA VAL A 163 -4.41 13.63 0.70
C VAL A 163 -5.80 13.59 0.08
N THR A 164 -6.21 12.43 -0.40
CA THR A 164 -7.55 12.22 -0.94
C THR A 164 -8.16 10.94 -0.37
N PRO A 165 -9.49 10.79 -0.36
CA PRO A 165 -10.15 9.55 0.03
C PRO A 165 -10.18 8.50 -1.09
N GLY A 166 -9.32 8.63 -2.10
CA GLY A 166 -9.28 7.71 -3.23
C GLY A 166 -9.12 6.25 -2.78
N GLY A 167 -10.00 5.38 -3.27
CA GLY A 167 -10.04 3.97 -2.90
C GLY A 167 -10.60 3.66 -1.51
N CYS A 168 -11.04 4.66 -0.73
CA CYS A 168 -11.72 4.42 0.54
C CYS A 168 -13.18 3.94 0.37
N ASP A 169 -13.70 3.99 -0.83
CA ASP A 169 -15.00 3.43 -1.23
C ASP A 169 -15.01 1.89 -1.25
N GLN A 170 -13.92 1.23 -0.90
CA GLN A 170 -13.76 -0.21 -1.00
C GLN A 170 -12.93 -0.83 0.12
N ALA A 171 -13.33 -2.03 0.57
CA ALA A 171 -12.52 -2.93 1.37
C ALA A 171 -12.39 -4.28 0.65
N ALA A 172 -11.18 -4.82 0.53
CA ALA A 172 -10.91 -6.03 -0.22
C ALA A 172 -10.86 -7.27 0.69
N TYR A 173 -11.68 -8.24 0.38
CA TYR A 173 -11.64 -9.58 1.00
C TYR A 173 -11.16 -10.61 -0.03
N ASN A 174 -10.69 -11.77 0.41
CA ASN A 174 -10.32 -12.87 -0.47
C ASN A 174 -11.56 -13.35 -1.27
N SER A 175 -12.08 -14.53 -1.04
CA SER A 175 -13.36 -14.94 -1.63
C SER A 175 -14.53 -14.42 -0.78
N ILE A 176 -15.72 -14.36 -1.37
CA ILE A 176 -16.95 -14.00 -0.65
C ILE A 176 -17.20 -14.89 0.57
N ALA A 177 -16.74 -16.16 0.53
CA ALA A 177 -16.83 -17.08 1.65
C ALA A 177 -16.02 -16.65 2.88
N ASN A 178 -15.04 -15.78 2.72
CA ASN A 178 -14.19 -15.27 3.80
C ASN A 178 -14.70 -13.94 4.39
N MET A 179 -15.77 -13.38 3.82
CA MET A 179 -16.41 -12.20 4.40
C MET A 179 -17.11 -12.56 5.70
N LYS A 180 -17.12 -11.63 6.66
CA LYS A 180 -17.87 -11.80 7.89
C LYS A 180 -19.37 -11.94 7.59
N GLN A 181 -20.04 -12.83 8.29
CA GLN A 181 -21.48 -13.09 8.10
C GLN A 181 -22.32 -11.82 8.32
N GLU A 182 -21.94 -10.96 9.26
CA GLU A 182 -22.60 -9.69 9.52
C GLU A 182 -22.63 -8.77 8.29
N TYR A 183 -21.54 -8.68 7.53
CA TYR A 183 -21.48 -7.88 6.30
C TYR A 183 -22.37 -8.47 5.19
N LEU A 184 -22.43 -9.80 5.09
CA LEU A 184 -23.32 -10.46 4.12
C LEU A 184 -24.80 -10.21 4.44
N GLU A 185 -25.18 -10.16 5.71
CA GLU A 185 -26.54 -9.81 6.12
C GLU A 185 -26.87 -8.34 5.83
N GLU A 186 -25.91 -7.43 5.93
CA GLU A 186 -26.11 -6.01 5.59
C GLU A 186 -26.44 -5.81 4.09
N TYR A 187 -25.91 -6.65 3.21
CA TYR A 187 -26.32 -6.65 1.79
C TYR A 187 -27.78 -7.10 1.63
N LYS A 188 -28.20 -8.14 2.34
CA LYS A 188 -29.57 -8.65 2.27
C LYS A 188 -30.62 -7.66 2.80
N THR A 189 -30.23 -6.86 3.77
CA THR A 189 -31.12 -5.86 4.40
C THR A 189 -31.08 -4.51 3.68
N GLY A 190 -30.23 -4.35 2.65
CA GLY A 190 -30.06 -3.09 1.93
C GLY A 190 -29.31 -2.00 2.71
N LYS A 191 -28.71 -2.33 3.86
CA LYS A 191 -27.89 -1.40 4.63
C LYS A 191 -26.60 -1.04 3.89
N ARG A 192 -26.05 -1.97 3.08
CA ARG A 192 -24.83 -1.81 2.33
C ARG A 192 -25.10 -1.74 0.83
N ARG A 193 -24.44 -0.80 0.13
CA ARG A 193 -24.53 -0.66 -1.33
C ARG A 193 -24.10 -1.96 -2.01
N THR A 194 -24.86 -2.36 -3.04
CA THR A 194 -24.57 -3.55 -3.83
C THR A 194 -23.95 -3.17 -5.18
N TRP A 195 -23.22 -4.09 -5.77
CA TRP A 195 -22.75 -3.93 -7.13
C TRP A 195 -23.92 -4.11 -8.11
N LYS A 196 -24.20 -3.11 -8.94
CA LYS A 196 -25.23 -3.17 -9.99
C LYS A 196 -26.59 -3.73 -9.50
N ASP A 197 -26.99 -3.37 -8.31
CA ASP A 197 -28.25 -3.85 -7.69
C ASP A 197 -28.40 -5.39 -7.60
N THR A 198 -27.26 -6.10 -7.60
CA THR A 198 -27.25 -7.58 -7.52
C THR A 198 -27.63 -8.14 -6.16
N GLY A 199 -27.72 -7.30 -5.13
CA GLY A 199 -27.87 -7.74 -3.73
C GLY A 199 -26.58 -8.34 -3.14
N LEU A 200 -25.44 -8.17 -3.82
CA LEU A 200 -24.16 -8.77 -3.46
C LEU A 200 -23.02 -7.72 -3.51
N PRO A 201 -21.87 -7.99 -2.83
CA PRO A 201 -20.64 -7.25 -3.07
C PRO A 201 -20.13 -7.48 -4.50
N TYR A 202 -19.19 -6.65 -4.96
CA TYR A 202 -18.52 -6.86 -6.23
C TYR A 202 -17.51 -8.03 -6.12
N ILE A 203 -17.76 -9.09 -6.88
CA ILE A 203 -16.83 -10.21 -7.00
C ILE A 203 -15.86 -9.90 -8.15
N HIS A 204 -14.68 -9.40 -7.81
CA HIS A 204 -13.65 -9.03 -8.76
C HIS A 204 -13.08 -10.27 -9.48
N ASN A 205 -12.78 -11.32 -8.72
CA ASN A 205 -12.37 -12.63 -9.21
C ASN A 205 -12.56 -13.70 -8.11
N ALA A 206 -12.14 -14.94 -8.36
CA ALA A 206 -12.29 -16.03 -7.40
C ALA A 206 -11.58 -15.80 -6.04
N SER A 207 -10.60 -14.89 -6.01
CA SER A 207 -9.76 -14.63 -4.83
C SER A 207 -9.95 -13.23 -4.25
N VAL A 208 -10.74 -12.35 -4.89
CA VAL A 208 -10.94 -10.96 -4.45
C VAL A 208 -12.41 -10.57 -4.54
N THR A 209 -12.97 -10.19 -3.41
CA THR A 209 -14.32 -9.63 -3.28
C THR A 209 -14.21 -8.23 -2.67
N ILE A 210 -14.90 -7.25 -3.26
CA ILE A 210 -14.89 -5.85 -2.83
C ILE A 210 -16.17 -5.55 -2.06
N MET A 211 -16.02 -5.08 -0.83
CA MET A 211 -17.09 -4.57 0.01
C MET A 211 -17.12 -3.04 -0.09
N TYR A 212 -18.29 -2.48 -0.26
CA TYR A 212 -18.49 -1.03 -0.17
C TYR A 212 -18.77 -0.63 1.29
N PRO A 213 -18.12 0.40 1.82
CA PRO A 213 -18.47 0.96 3.13
C PRO A 213 -19.91 1.50 3.17
N THR A 214 -20.52 1.50 4.34
CA THR A 214 -21.78 2.21 4.61
C THR A 214 -21.52 3.71 4.80
N ASP A 215 -22.59 4.52 4.85
CA ASP A 215 -22.46 5.96 5.08
C ASP A 215 -21.84 6.26 6.45
N GLU A 216 -22.20 5.49 7.48
CA GLU A 216 -21.62 5.61 8.82
C GLU A 216 -20.12 5.30 8.82
N GLU A 217 -19.71 4.25 8.08
CA GLU A 217 -18.31 3.86 7.93
C GLU A 217 -17.50 4.92 7.16
N ILE A 218 -18.12 5.60 6.18
CA ILE A 218 -17.49 6.73 5.49
C ILE A 218 -17.29 7.92 6.43
N VAL A 219 -18.23 8.18 7.34
CA VAL A 219 -18.05 9.20 8.39
C VAL A 219 -16.85 8.85 9.28
N GLU A 220 -16.75 7.60 9.74
CA GLU A 220 -15.63 7.12 10.57
C GLU A 220 -14.28 7.30 9.85
N ILE A 221 -14.20 6.94 8.57
CA ILE A 221 -13.00 7.17 7.73
C ILE A 221 -12.69 8.67 7.65
N SER A 222 -13.70 9.51 7.49
CA SER A 222 -13.54 10.97 7.39
C SER A 222 -13.05 11.59 8.70
N GLU A 223 -13.51 11.09 9.84
CA GLU A 223 -13.04 11.50 11.17
C GLU A 223 -11.56 11.13 11.37
N TYR A 224 -11.15 9.96 10.90
CA TYR A 224 -9.73 9.56 10.91
C TYR A 224 -8.86 10.57 10.15
N PHE A 225 -9.25 10.96 8.92
CA PHE A 225 -8.52 11.97 8.17
C PHE A 225 -8.47 13.30 8.91
N ALA A 226 -9.60 13.76 9.43
CA ALA A 226 -9.65 15.02 10.17
C ALA A 226 -8.72 14.99 11.40
N GLU A 227 -8.72 13.90 12.17
CA GLU A 227 -7.82 13.73 13.32
C GLU A 227 -6.34 13.83 12.91
N LYS A 228 -5.94 13.13 11.83
CA LYS A 228 -4.54 13.11 11.38
C LYS A 228 -4.12 14.45 10.78
N LEU A 229 -4.93 15.01 9.89
CA LEU A 229 -4.59 16.22 9.17
C LEU A 229 -4.64 17.49 10.02
N ASN A 230 -5.45 17.53 11.08
CA ASN A 230 -5.45 18.63 12.03
C ASN A 230 -4.16 18.71 12.86
N LYS A 231 -3.34 17.68 12.89
CA LYS A 231 -2.05 17.64 13.58
C LYS A 231 -0.85 18.02 12.69
N THR A 232 -1.11 18.33 11.42
CA THR A 232 -0.04 18.56 10.44
C THR A 232 0.81 19.79 10.76
N LYS A 233 2.11 19.69 10.47
CA LYS A 233 3.09 20.78 10.65
C LYS A 233 3.51 21.42 9.33
N GLY A 234 3.20 20.79 8.21
CA GLY A 234 3.59 21.23 6.87
C GLY A 234 2.42 21.65 5.98
N PRO A 235 2.70 22.14 4.78
CA PRO A 235 1.67 22.47 3.80
C PRO A 235 0.81 21.23 3.51
N THR A 236 -0.49 21.34 3.74
CA THR A 236 -1.42 20.21 3.60
C THR A 236 -2.69 20.65 2.90
N ALA A 237 -3.17 19.82 1.98
CA ALA A 237 -4.48 19.95 1.36
C ALA A 237 -5.20 18.60 1.38
N PHE A 238 -6.51 18.62 1.66
CA PHE A 238 -7.40 17.50 1.47
C PHE A 238 -8.24 17.73 0.23
N LEU A 239 -8.13 16.84 -0.75
CA LEU A 239 -8.84 16.97 -2.03
C LEU A 239 -9.91 15.88 -2.12
N ILE A 240 -11.16 16.32 -2.31
CA ILE A 240 -12.31 15.41 -2.44
C ILE A 240 -12.68 15.29 -3.93
N PRO A 241 -12.48 14.13 -4.56
CA PRO A 241 -12.92 13.89 -5.93
C PRO A 241 -14.45 13.87 -6.00
N MET A 242 -15.05 14.77 -6.79
CA MET A 242 -16.51 14.93 -6.85
C MET A 242 -17.21 13.95 -7.78
N GLN A 243 -16.46 13.14 -8.53
CA GLN A 243 -17.03 12.17 -9.50
C GLN A 243 -16.77 10.71 -9.11
N GLY A 244 -16.45 10.47 -7.83
CA GLY A 244 -16.15 9.15 -7.28
C GLY A 244 -14.70 9.01 -6.82
N TRP A 245 -14.47 8.05 -5.95
CA TRP A 245 -13.20 7.84 -5.26
C TRP A 245 -12.34 6.74 -5.88
N SER A 246 -12.95 5.89 -6.70
CA SER A 246 -12.26 4.86 -7.50
C SER A 246 -13.10 4.47 -8.73
N ALA A 247 -12.60 3.53 -9.54
CA ALA A 247 -13.38 2.97 -10.65
C ALA A 247 -14.64 2.22 -10.18
N TYR A 248 -14.67 1.73 -8.95
CA TYR A 248 -15.86 1.07 -8.39
C TYR A 248 -16.96 2.06 -7.96
N ASP A 249 -16.62 3.32 -7.79
CA ASP A 249 -17.53 4.41 -7.39
C ASP A 249 -17.95 5.29 -8.59
N GLN A 250 -17.85 4.77 -9.80
CA GLN A 250 -18.29 5.43 -11.01
C GLN A 250 -19.68 4.94 -11.42
N PRO A 251 -20.50 5.80 -12.07
CA PRO A 251 -21.68 5.34 -12.79
C PRO A 251 -21.33 4.21 -13.76
N GLU A 252 -22.23 3.25 -13.97
CA GLU A 252 -22.01 2.06 -14.81
C GLU A 252 -21.45 2.39 -16.20
N GLU A 253 -21.90 3.49 -16.79
CA GLU A 253 -21.47 3.96 -18.12
C GLU A 253 -19.98 4.41 -18.15
N ARG A 254 -19.37 4.65 -16.99
CA ARG A 254 -17.98 5.08 -16.83
C ARG A 254 -17.10 4.03 -16.13
N ALA A 255 -17.68 2.90 -15.76
CA ALA A 255 -16.96 1.89 -15.01
C ALA A 255 -15.81 1.31 -15.86
N CYS A 256 -14.60 1.76 -15.57
CA CYS A 256 -13.36 1.28 -16.22
C CYS A 256 -13.18 -0.24 -16.10
N ILE A 257 -13.88 -0.86 -15.18
CA ILE A 257 -13.84 -2.30 -14.88
C ILE A 257 -14.27 -3.12 -16.11
N GLU A 258 -15.24 -2.64 -16.88
CA GLU A 258 -15.68 -3.31 -18.11
C GLU A 258 -14.66 -3.19 -19.26
N ASN A 259 -13.69 -2.28 -19.12
CA ASN A 259 -12.65 -2.02 -20.11
C ASN A 259 -11.29 -2.67 -19.77
N GLY A 260 -11.26 -3.66 -18.87
CA GLY A 260 -10.07 -4.46 -18.61
C GLY A 260 -9.03 -3.82 -17.71
N TRP A 261 -9.42 -2.93 -16.81
CA TRP A 261 -8.53 -2.32 -15.82
C TRP A 261 -8.47 -3.11 -14.50
N ALA A 262 -9.13 -4.25 -14.44
CA ALA A 262 -9.14 -5.13 -13.28
C ALA A 262 -8.34 -6.39 -13.55
#